data_c26b76389d4c1cbb0e2e9713d38c4869
#
_entry.id   c26b76389d4c1cbb0e2e9713d38c4869
#
_cell.length_a   1.000
_cell.length_b   1.000
_cell.length_c   1.000
_cell.angle_alpha   90.00
_cell.angle_beta   90.00
_cell.angle_gamma   90.00
#
_symmetry.space_group_name_H-M   'P 1'
#
loop_
_entity.id
_entity.type
_entity.pdbx_description
1 polymer ?
#
loop_
_entity_poly.entity_id
_entity_poly.type
_entity_poly.pdbx_seq_one_letter_code
_entity_poly.pdbx_strand_id
1 'polypeptide(L)'
;MLRNPVIRRFALREDMKIEKKAGISALCEYSLLSDNVYPTYAVTKRELKASGVKVEKQVSELEEIGCVVLELGYFIDFLGKGFQDPLSVVLSLTGEEQEEERVDISINEMLEEYVWSKD
;
A
#
# COMPACT_ATOMS: atom_id res chain seq x y z
N MET A 1 15.58 -0.38 13.26
CA MET A 1 14.29 0.31 13.23
C MET A 1 13.82 0.53 11.79
N LEU A 2 12.63 0.07 11.47
CA LEU A 2 12.08 0.27 10.14
C LEU A 2 11.62 1.73 9.97
N ARG A 3 11.96 2.30 8.83
CA ARG A 3 11.52 3.65 8.48
C ARG A 3 10.27 3.54 7.60
N ASN A 4 9.46 4.61 7.62
CA ASN A 4 8.34 4.70 6.70
C ASN A 4 8.87 4.59 5.25
N PRO A 5 8.43 3.57 4.49
CA PRO A 5 8.95 3.38 3.14
C PRO A 5 8.39 4.36 2.12
N VAL A 6 7.31 5.06 2.44
CA VAL A 6 6.62 5.93 1.47
C VAL A 6 7.39 7.22 1.26
N ILE A 7 7.88 7.44 0.04
CA ILE A 7 8.51 8.69 -0.36
C ILE A 7 7.44 9.65 -0.87
N ARG A 8 6.51 9.16 -1.67
CA ARG A 8 5.46 9.96 -2.28
C ARG A 8 4.20 9.11 -2.51
N ARG A 9 3.04 9.76 -2.36
CA ARG A 9 1.73 9.14 -2.60
C ARG A 9 1.02 9.97 -3.67
N PHE A 10 0.54 9.31 -4.71
CA PHE A 10 -0.20 10.00 -5.77
C PHE A 10 -1.29 9.10 -6.33
N ALA A 11 -2.24 9.71 -7.03
CA ALA A 11 -3.34 8.98 -7.64
C ALA A 11 -3.29 9.10 -9.15
N LEU A 12 -3.78 8.07 -9.82
CA LEU A 12 -3.95 8.04 -11.27
C LEU A 12 -5.42 7.81 -11.57
N ARG A 13 -5.88 8.37 -12.70
CA ARG A 13 -7.28 8.22 -13.11
C ARG A 13 -7.61 6.84 -13.62
N GLU A 14 -6.61 6.13 -14.12
CA GLU A 14 -6.75 4.78 -14.64
C GLU A 14 -6.05 3.79 -13.74
N ASP A 15 -6.63 2.59 -13.62
CA ASP A 15 -5.98 1.51 -12.91
C ASP A 15 -4.84 0.96 -13.76
N MET A 16 -3.62 1.12 -13.30
CA MET A 16 -2.41 0.70 -14.02
C MET A 16 -2.14 -0.81 -13.89
N LYS A 17 -2.89 -1.50 -13.06
CA LYS A 17 -2.76 -2.96 -12.84
C LYS A 17 -1.32 -3.38 -12.55
N ILE A 18 -0.68 -2.66 -11.65
CA ILE A 18 0.67 -2.95 -11.19
C ILE A 18 0.63 -4.20 -10.31
N GLU A 19 1.61 -5.09 -10.46
CA GLU A 19 1.62 -6.37 -9.74
C GLU A 19 1.97 -6.27 -8.26
N LYS A 20 2.59 -5.18 -7.83
CA LYS A 20 3.01 -4.99 -6.43
C LYS A 20 1.96 -4.22 -5.65
N LYS A 21 1.36 -4.84 -4.65
CA LYS A 21 0.36 -4.21 -3.78
C LYS A 21 1.00 -3.64 -2.52
N ALA A 22 0.49 -2.50 -2.06
CA ALA A 22 0.98 -1.83 -0.87
C ALA A 22 -0.19 -1.22 -0.07
N GLY A 23 0.09 -0.76 1.16
CA GLY A 23 -0.91 -0.10 1.98
C GLY A 23 -2.16 -0.92 2.20
N ILE A 24 -3.33 -0.31 1.97
CA ILE A 24 -4.63 -0.96 2.17
C ILE A 24 -4.78 -2.22 1.30
N SER A 25 -4.35 -2.17 0.04
CA SER A 25 -4.47 -3.34 -0.84
C SER A 25 -3.63 -4.52 -0.38
N ALA A 26 -2.44 -4.26 0.18
CA ALA A 26 -1.64 -5.30 0.79
C ALA A 26 -2.28 -5.83 2.06
N LEU A 27 -2.84 -4.95 2.90
CA LEU A 27 -3.53 -5.35 4.12
C LEU A 27 -4.68 -6.30 3.82
N CYS A 28 -5.42 -6.06 2.74
CA CYS A 28 -6.53 -6.90 2.33
C CYS A 28 -6.10 -8.33 1.99
N GLU A 29 -4.84 -8.53 1.59
CA GLU A 29 -4.29 -9.87 1.33
C GLU A 29 -4.00 -10.64 2.62
N TYR A 30 -3.85 -9.94 3.74
CA TYR A 30 -3.56 -10.56 5.04
C TYR A 30 -4.80 -10.75 5.91
N SER A 31 -5.92 -10.16 5.55
CA SER A 31 -7.12 -10.14 6.38
C SER A 31 -8.38 -10.28 5.54
N LEU A 32 -9.53 -10.29 6.21
CA LEU A 32 -10.84 -10.34 5.53
C LEU A 32 -11.36 -8.97 5.12
N LEU A 33 -10.55 -7.92 5.29
CA LEU A 33 -10.93 -6.57 4.88
C LEU A 33 -11.14 -6.51 3.37
N SER A 34 -12.24 -5.92 2.94
CA SER A 34 -12.48 -5.68 1.52
C SER A 34 -11.63 -4.50 1.03
N ASP A 35 -11.09 -4.62 -0.17
CA ASP A 35 -10.28 -3.56 -0.75
C ASP A 35 -11.12 -2.29 -0.97
N ASN A 36 -10.44 -1.17 -1.12
CA ASN A 36 -11.08 0.10 -1.45
C ASN A 36 -11.67 0.05 -2.86
N VAL A 37 -12.46 1.05 -3.19
CA VAL A 37 -13.01 1.21 -4.54
C VAL A 37 -11.90 1.22 -5.58
N TYR A 38 -10.71 1.68 -5.22
CA TYR A 38 -9.53 1.68 -6.08
C TYR A 38 -8.37 0.99 -5.37
N PRO A 39 -7.51 0.28 -6.13
CA PRO A 39 -6.36 -0.41 -5.54
C PRO A 39 -5.21 0.55 -5.20
N THR A 40 -4.33 0.10 -4.31
CA THR A 40 -3.11 0.80 -3.93
C THR A 40 -1.91 -0.06 -4.32
N TYR A 41 -1.03 0.49 -5.11
CA TYR A 41 0.14 -0.20 -5.63
C TYR A 41 1.44 0.40 -5.13
N ALA A 42 2.52 -0.35 -5.29
CA ALA A 42 3.88 0.07 -4.95
C ALA A 42 4.74 0.17 -6.19
N VAL A 43 5.55 1.21 -6.26
CA VAL A 43 6.61 1.34 -7.26
C VAL A 43 7.87 1.86 -6.59
N THR A 44 9.03 1.46 -7.08
CA THR A 44 10.29 2.08 -6.70
C THR A 44 10.52 3.29 -7.60
N LYS A 45 11.47 4.15 -7.22
CA LYS A 45 11.83 5.32 -8.02
C LYS A 45 12.27 4.91 -9.43
N ARG A 46 13.01 3.82 -9.54
CA ARG A 46 13.46 3.28 -10.83
C ARG A 46 12.28 2.82 -11.68
N GLU A 47 11.35 2.08 -11.10
CA GLU A 47 10.16 1.61 -11.81
C GLU A 47 9.29 2.77 -12.28
N LEU A 48 9.15 3.79 -11.46
CA LEU A 48 8.38 4.98 -11.81
C LEU A 48 8.97 5.71 -13.01
N LYS A 49 10.29 5.87 -13.03
CA LYS A 49 10.98 6.47 -14.17
C LYS A 49 10.82 5.64 -15.45
N ALA A 50 10.96 4.33 -15.34
CA ALA A 50 10.85 3.43 -16.47
C ALA A 50 9.44 3.39 -17.06
N SER A 51 8.41 3.60 -16.24
CA SER A 51 7.02 3.58 -16.69
C SER A 51 6.62 4.78 -17.54
N GLY A 52 7.38 5.88 -17.43
CA GLY A 52 7.04 7.12 -18.12
C GLY A 52 5.83 7.85 -17.57
N VAL A 53 5.27 7.39 -16.47
CA VAL A 53 4.11 8.04 -15.83
C VAL A 53 4.54 9.37 -15.23
N LYS A 54 3.78 10.43 -15.56
CA LYS A 54 4.00 11.76 -14.99
C LYS A 54 3.05 11.98 -13.83
N VAL A 55 3.61 12.34 -12.69
CA VAL A 55 2.81 12.68 -11.52
C VAL A 55 2.47 14.16 -11.59
N GLU A 56 1.24 14.45 -12.00
CA GLU A 56 0.78 15.84 -12.16
C GLU A 56 0.02 16.37 -10.97
N LYS A 57 -0.68 15.48 -10.24
CA LYS A 57 -1.54 15.90 -9.13
C LYS A 57 -1.45 14.94 -7.96
N GLN A 58 -1.68 15.47 -6.77
CA GLN A 58 -1.77 14.66 -5.56
C GLN A 58 -3.15 14.00 -5.44
N VAL A 59 -3.25 12.98 -4.57
CA VAL A 59 -4.50 12.23 -4.35
C VAL A 59 -5.69 13.15 -4.09
N SER A 60 -5.50 14.17 -3.26
CA SER A 60 -6.56 15.08 -2.86
C SER A 60 -7.09 15.99 -3.99
N GLU A 61 -6.38 16.06 -5.10
CA GLU A 61 -6.73 16.94 -6.22
C GLU A 61 -7.53 16.27 -7.32
N LEU A 62 -7.70 14.94 -7.25
CA LEU A 62 -8.42 14.19 -8.27
C LEU A 62 -9.85 13.89 -7.83
N GLU A 63 -10.82 14.15 -8.71
CA GLU A 63 -12.22 13.81 -8.47
C GLU A 63 -12.48 12.32 -8.70
N GLU A 64 -11.80 11.73 -9.69
CA GLU A 64 -11.91 10.32 -10.00
C GLU A 64 -10.56 9.65 -9.87
N ILE A 65 -10.51 8.56 -9.11
CA ILE A 65 -9.29 7.82 -8.84
C ILE A 65 -9.45 6.39 -9.38
N GLY A 66 -8.56 6.02 -10.31
CA GLY A 66 -8.47 4.64 -10.79
C GLY A 66 -7.59 3.78 -9.90
N CYS A 67 -6.47 4.35 -9.43
CA CYS A 67 -5.60 3.67 -8.47
C CYS A 67 -4.77 4.70 -7.71
N VAL A 68 -4.26 4.28 -6.56
CA VAL A 68 -3.28 5.05 -5.78
C VAL A 68 -1.94 4.35 -5.90
N VAL A 69 -0.88 5.12 -6.09
CA VAL A 69 0.47 4.58 -6.22
C VAL A 69 1.35 5.17 -5.13
N LEU A 70 2.07 4.31 -4.43
CA LEU A 70 3.05 4.69 -3.43
C LEU A 70 4.43 4.51 -4.02
N GLU A 71 5.19 5.62 -4.13
CA GLU A 71 6.60 5.54 -4.46
C GLU A 71 7.33 5.17 -3.18
N LEU A 72 7.95 4.00 -3.17
CA LEU A 72 8.60 3.45 -1.98
C LEU A 72 10.11 3.53 -2.07
N GLY A 73 10.75 3.86 -0.95
CA GLY A 73 12.21 3.80 -0.84
C GLY A 73 12.70 2.36 -0.81
N TYR A 74 11.86 1.44 -0.33
CA TYR A 74 12.14 0.00 -0.38
C TYR A 74 10.82 -0.78 -0.45
N PHE A 75 10.87 -1.97 -1.00
CA PHE A 75 9.74 -2.88 -1.05
C PHE A 75 10.21 -4.28 -0.68
N ILE A 76 9.64 -4.83 0.38
CA ILE A 76 9.89 -6.21 0.80
C ILE A 76 8.69 -7.05 0.37
N ASP A 77 8.93 -7.93 -0.60
CA ASP A 77 7.89 -8.82 -1.12
C ASP A 77 7.73 -10.01 -0.18
N PHE A 78 6.60 -10.05 0.51
CA PHE A 78 6.35 -11.09 1.51
C PHE A 78 6.01 -12.42 0.82
N LEU A 79 6.86 -13.41 1.05
CA LEU A 79 6.71 -14.76 0.49
C LEU A 79 6.62 -14.83 -1.04
N GLY A 80 7.12 -13.81 -1.75
CA GLY A 80 7.11 -13.78 -3.21
C GLY A 80 5.74 -13.60 -3.83
N LYS A 81 4.78 -13.09 -3.10
CA LYS A 81 3.38 -12.96 -3.56
C LYS A 81 3.03 -11.59 -4.14
N GLY A 82 3.99 -10.68 -4.23
CA GLY A 82 3.75 -9.38 -4.84
C GLY A 82 3.04 -8.36 -3.96
N PHE A 83 3.08 -8.52 -2.62
CA PHE A 83 2.54 -7.50 -1.72
C PHE A 83 3.48 -7.25 -0.55
N GLN A 84 3.37 -6.04 0.03
CA GLN A 84 4.25 -5.58 1.10
C GLN A 84 4.24 -6.50 2.32
N ASP A 85 5.39 -6.61 3.00
CA ASP A 85 5.47 -7.30 4.29
C ASP A 85 4.62 -6.59 5.35
N PRO A 86 4.17 -7.31 6.39
CA PRO A 86 3.22 -6.76 7.38
C PRO A 86 3.66 -5.46 8.05
N LEU A 87 4.91 -5.35 8.48
CA LEU A 87 5.38 -4.13 9.16
C LEU A 87 5.41 -2.93 8.22
N SER A 88 5.84 -3.14 6.97
CA SER A 88 5.85 -2.07 5.97
C SER A 88 4.45 -1.63 5.58
N VAL A 89 3.47 -2.55 5.60
CA VAL A 89 2.06 -2.20 5.38
C VAL A 89 1.62 -1.17 6.41
N VAL A 90 1.85 -1.44 7.70
CA VAL A 90 1.45 -0.51 8.77
C VAL A 90 2.11 0.85 8.58
N LEU A 91 3.41 0.87 8.27
CA LEU A 91 4.16 2.11 8.06
C LEU A 91 3.69 2.90 6.83
N SER A 92 3.07 2.22 5.87
CA SER A 92 2.62 2.84 4.62
C SER A 92 1.20 3.38 4.68
N LEU A 93 0.44 3.07 5.73
CA LEU A 93 -0.92 3.57 5.89
C LEU A 93 -0.91 5.02 6.37
N THR A 94 -1.88 5.81 5.91
CA THR A 94 -2.05 7.18 6.42
C THR A 94 -2.64 7.15 7.82
N GLY A 95 -2.53 8.27 8.55
CA GLY A 95 -3.16 8.39 9.86
C GLY A 95 -4.67 8.19 9.79
N GLU A 96 -5.31 8.72 8.76
CA GLU A 96 -6.75 8.56 8.55
C GLU A 96 -7.13 7.09 8.31
N GLU A 97 -6.34 6.37 7.51
CA GLU A 97 -6.56 4.95 7.27
C GLU A 97 -6.44 4.14 8.56
N GLN A 98 -5.43 4.44 9.38
CA GLN A 98 -5.21 3.74 10.64
C GLN A 98 -6.31 4.01 11.67
N GLU A 99 -6.97 5.15 11.61
CA GLU A 99 -8.06 5.51 12.51
C GLU A 99 -9.37 4.80 12.18
N GLU A 100 -9.51 4.27 10.99
CA GLU A 100 -10.71 3.52 10.63
C GLU A 100 -10.75 2.19 11.40
N GLU A 101 -11.88 1.95 12.11
CA GLU A 101 -12.02 0.78 12.98
C GLU A 101 -11.74 -0.55 12.28
N ARG A 102 -12.28 -0.74 11.08
CA ARG A 102 -12.08 -1.99 10.34
C ARG A 102 -10.62 -2.19 9.93
N VAL A 103 -9.94 -1.10 9.59
CA VAL A 103 -8.51 -1.13 9.25
C VAL A 103 -7.70 -1.47 10.49
N ASP A 104 -8.00 -0.85 11.63
CA ASP A 104 -7.30 -1.12 12.89
C ASP A 104 -7.43 -2.60 13.30
N ILE A 105 -8.63 -3.16 13.22
CA ILE A 105 -8.86 -4.58 13.51
C ILE A 105 -8.04 -5.46 12.57
N SER A 106 -8.03 -5.14 11.27
CA SER A 106 -7.29 -5.90 10.26
C SER A 106 -5.78 -5.84 10.49
N ILE A 107 -5.26 -4.68 10.91
CA ILE A 107 -3.85 -4.53 11.28
C ILE A 107 -3.50 -5.47 12.42
N ASN A 108 -4.32 -5.49 13.46
CA ASN A 108 -4.07 -6.34 14.62
C ASN A 108 -4.13 -7.82 14.26
N GLU A 109 -5.09 -8.24 13.45
CA GLU A 109 -5.18 -9.61 12.96
C GLU A 109 -3.94 -10.02 12.17
N MET A 110 -3.49 -9.14 11.27
CA MET A 110 -2.29 -9.38 10.47
C MET A 110 -1.05 -9.52 11.34
N LEU A 111 -0.88 -8.61 12.29
CA LEU A 111 0.30 -8.61 13.16
C LEU A 111 0.30 -9.84 14.07
N GLU A 112 -0.85 -10.24 14.61
CA GLU A 112 -0.94 -11.45 15.44
C GLU A 112 -0.57 -12.71 14.65
N GLU A 113 -1.03 -12.82 13.42
CA GLU A 113 -0.80 -14.00 12.60
C GLU A 113 0.61 -14.08 12.04
N TYR A 114 1.16 -12.96 11.56
CA TYR A 114 2.39 -12.98 10.77
C TYR A 114 3.60 -12.41 11.48
N VAL A 115 3.44 -11.64 12.54
CA VAL A 115 4.55 -11.00 13.26
C VAL A 115 4.67 -11.50 14.70
N TRP A 116 3.56 -11.53 15.42
CA TRP A 116 3.55 -11.89 16.85
C TRP A 116 3.17 -13.34 17.14
N SER A 117 2.99 -14.14 16.12
CA SER A 117 2.69 -15.55 16.31
C SER A 117 3.84 -16.23 17.06
N LYS A 118 3.52 -17.03 18.06
CA LYS A 118 4.50 -17.73 18.89
C LYS A 118 4.87 -19.11 18.36
N ASP A 119 4.28 -19.50 17.30
CA ASP A 119 4.57 -20.83 16.72
C ASP A 119 5.37 -20.71 15.43
#